data_ad67a6f691c9a102314eb8a885e59716
#
_entry.id   ad67a6f691c9a102314eb8a885e59716
#
_cell.length_a   1.000
_cell.length_b   1.000
_cell.length_c   1.000
_cell.angle_alpha   90.00
_cell.angle_beta   90.00
_cell.angle_gamma   90.00
#
_symmetry.space_group_name_H-M   'P 1'
#
loop_
_entity.id
_entity.type
_entity.pdbx_description
1 polymer ?
#
loop_
_entity_poly.entity_id
_entity_poly.type
_entity_poly.pdbx_seq_one_letter_code
_entity_poly.pdbx_strand_id
1 'polypeptide(L)'
;MVSALVLSLAALAAQAPAAAPAATPSVAPTPPAAEQIAAAVLAAPADRRAGAMVLGYDEKGALVTLREGTNDQICLADDPRAAGIVVSCYHKDLEPFMARGRALVAEAVKGPAREELRWKEIDAGTLKMPKEPRSLCVVSGPSFDAAANTIVDGYTRWVVYTPYATPESTGLSVTPVPGGPWLMFPGKPSAHIMINPARPGR
;
A
#
# COMPACT_ATOMS: atom_id res chain seq x y z
N MET A 1 40.06 -75.06 -16.43
CA MET A 1 38.84 -74.51 -17.08
C MET A 1 38.02 -73.76 -16.02
N VAL A 2 38.10 -72.46 -15.98
CA VAL A 2 37.39 -71.64 -14.99
C VAL A 2 36.52 -70.69 -15.79
N SER A 3 35.19 -70.92 -15.78
CA SER A 3 34.20 -70.03 -16.42
C SER A 3 33.87 -68.83 -15.53
N ALA A 4 34.13 -67.63 -16.05
CA ALA A 4 33.74 -66.41 -15.40
C ALA A 4 32.31 -66.05 -15.81
N LEU A 5 31.46 -65.89 -14.82
CA LEU A 5 30.08 -65.45 -14.95
C LEU A 5 30.07 -63.90 -14.87
N VAL A 6 29.71 -63.23 -15.95
CA VAL A 6 29.57 -61.76 -15.98
C VAL A 6 28.12 -61.43 -15.63
N LEU A 7 27.89 -60.81 -14.43
CA LEU A 7 26.62 -60.23 -14.05
C LEU A 7 26.51 -58.80 -14.62
N SER A 8 25.56 -58.62 -15.54
CA SER A 8 25.20 -57.28 -16.03
C SER A 8 24.18 -56.63 -15.08
N LEU A 9 24.54 -55.55 -14.39
CA LEU A 9 23.62 -54.70 -13.64
C LEU A 9 22.93 -53.73 -14.62
N ALA A 10 21.63 -53.88 -14.82
CA ALA A 10 20.81 -52.89 -15.50
C ALA A 10 20.43 -51.79 -14.51
N ALA A 11 20.91 -50.57 -14.72
CA ALA A 11 20.51 -49.40 -13.95
C ALA A 11 19.16 -48.88 -14.46
N LEU A 12 18.13 -48.96 -13.61
CA LEU A 12 16.84 -48.32 -13.86
C LEU A 12 16.96 -46.80 -13.54
N ALA A 13 17.00 -45.99 -14.58
CA ALA A 13 16.92 -44.51 -14.42
C ALA A 13 15.46 -44.14 -14.10
N ALA A 14 15.21 -43.71 -12.85
CA ALA A 14 13.95 -43.11 -12.45
C ALA A 14 13.84 -41.69 -13.06
N GLN A 15 12.94 -41.50 -14.02
CA GLN A 15 12.61 -40.17 -14.53
C GLN A 15 11.76 -39.44 -13.49
N ALA A 16 12.26 -38.30 -13.01
CA ALA A 16 11.48 -37.40 -12.18
C ALA A 16 10.32 -36.80 -13.00
N PRO A 17 9.10 -36.65 -12.41
CA PRO A 17 8.00 -36.04 -13.13
C PRO A 17 8.32 -34.59 -13.47
N ALA A 18 8.08 -34.20 -14.73
CA ALA A 18 8.25 -32.82 -15.18
C ALA A 18 7.32 -31.90 -14.38
N ALA A 19 7.89 -30.85 -13.78
CA ALA A 19 7.12 -29.85 -13.08
C ALA A 19 6.11 -29.20 -14.04
N ALA A 20 4.84 -29.17 -13.65
CA ALA A 20 3.79 -28.47 -14.39
C ALA A 20 4.16 -26.99 -14.52
N PRO A 21 3.90 -26.33 -15.67
CA PRO A 21 4.15 -24.91 -15.84
C PRO A 21 3.37 -24.14 -14.77
N ALA A 22 4.07 -23.24 -14.07
CA ALA A 22 3.45 -22.34 -13.10
C ALA A 22 2.34 -21.53 -13.82
N ALA A 23 1.12 -21.58 -13.31
CA ALA A 23 0.02 -20.79 -13.84
C ALA A 23 0.40 -19.32 -13.77
N THR A 24 0.34 -18.62 -14.90
CA THR A 24 0.49 -17.17 -14.97
C THR A 24 -0.57 -16.56 -14.06
N PRO A 25 -0.24 -15.67 -13.10
CA PRO A 25 -1.24 -15.05 -12.27
C PRO A 25 -2.23 -14.30 -13.16
N SER A 26 -3.49 -14.72 -13.14
CA SER A 26 -4.58 -14.01 -13.78
C SER A 26 -4.77 -12.70 -13.04
N VAL A 27 -4.41 -11.59 -13.67
CA VAL A 27 -4.73 -10.25 -13.13
C VAL A 27 -6.24 -10.13 -13.14
N ALA A 28 -6.84 -9.88 -11.99
CA ALA A 28 -8.28 -9.63 -11.92
C ALA A 28 -8.65 -8.42 -12.79
N PRO A 29 -9.82 -8.43 -13.45
CA PRO A 29 -10.25 -7.27 -14.23
C PRO A 29 -10.38 -6.05 -13.32
N THR A 30 -9.99 -4.88 -13.83
CA THR A 30 -10.14 -3.62 -13.11
C THR A 30 -11.63 -3.38 -12.81
N PRO A 31 -12.02 -3.15 -11.54
CA PRO A 31 -13.41 -2.88 -11.20
C PRO A 31 -13.94 -1.61 -11.90
N PRO A 32 -15.26 -1.50 -12.13
CA PRO A 32 -15.86 -0.28 -12.70
C PRO A 32 -15.51 0.96 -11.87
N ALA A 33 -15.38 2.13 -12.52
CA ALA A 33 -15.02 3.38 -11.85
C ALA A 33 -15.92 3.71 -10.66
N ALA A 34 -17.23 3.46 -10.76
CA ALA A 34 -18.17 3.69 -9.67
C ALA A 34 -17.86 2.85 -8.43
N GLU A 35 -17.47 1.60 -8.60
CA GLU A 35 -17.09 0.70 -7.52
C GLU A 35 -15.76 1.12 -6.88
N GLN A 36 -14.76 1.46 -7.70
CA GLN A 36 -13.50 2.00 -7.21
C GLN A 36 -13.70 3.26 -6.38
N ILE A 37 -14.55 4.19 -6.84
CA ILE A 37 -14.89 5.42 -6.11
C ILE A 37 -15.57 5.10 -4.78
N ALA A 38 -16.57 4.20 -4.79
CA ALA A 38 -17.30 3.82 -3.60
C ALA A 38 -16.37 3.23 -2.52
N ALA A 39 -15.49 2.32 -2.91
CA ALA A 39 -14.51 1.72 -2.00
C ALA A 39 -13.48 2.74 -1.49
N ALA A 40 -12.88 3.52 -2.40
CA ALA A 40 -11.80 4.46 -2.08
C ALA A 40 -12.20 5.48 -1.01
N VAL A 41 -13.41 6.05 -1.12
CA VAL A 41 -13.86 7.10 -0.21
C VAL A 41 -14.16 6.59 1.20
N LEU A 42 -14.22 5.28 1.42
CA LEU A 42 -14.41 4.72 2.77
C LEU A 42 -13.26 5.07 3.72
N ALA A 43 -12.08 5.36 3.19
CA ALA A 43 -10.94 5.84 3.97
C ALA A 43 -11.04 7.34 4.33
N ALA A 44 -11.98 8.10 3.75
CA ALA A 44 -12.19 9.49 4.13
C ALA A 44 -13.19 9.64 5.30
N PRO A 45 -13.09 10.71 6.10
CA PRO A 45 -14.13 11.10 7.03
C PRO A 45 -15.48 11.22 6.30
N ALA A 46 -16.57 10.80 6.95
CA ALA A 46 -17.87 10.65 6.31
C ALA A 46 -18.37 11.95 5.63
N ASP A 47 -18.14 13.09 6.28
CA ASP A 47 -18.48 14.43 5.80
C ASP A 47 -17.61 14.93 4.64
N ARG A 48 -16.50 14.26 4.37
CA ARG A 48 -15.55 14.61 3.30
C ARG A 48 -15.65 13.73 2.06
N ARG A 49 -16.33 12.58 2.14
CA ARG A 49 -16.40 11.56 1.08
C ARG A 49 -16.95 12.09 -0.23
N ALA A 50 -18.04 12.86 -0.16
CA ALA A 50 -18.73 13.35 -1.36
C ALA A 50 -17.87 14.26 -2.22
N GLY A 51 -17.08 15.14 -1.60
CA GLY A 51 -16.22 16.11 -2.28
C GLY A 51 -14.77 15.66 -2.50
N ALA A 52 -14.39 14.44 -2.11
CA ALA A 52 -13.01 13.97 -2.28
C ALA A 52 -12.68 13.73 -3.77
N MET A 53 -11.49 14.14 -4.21
CA MET A 53 -10.92 13.65 -5.47
C MET A 53 -10.67 12.15 -5.35
N VAL A 54 -10.89 11.40 -6.43
CA VAL A 54 -10.58 9.96 -6.44
C VAL A 54 -9.66 9.64 -7.61
N LEU A 55 -8.50 9.10 -7.26
CA LEU A 55 -7.56 8.47 -8.19
C LEU A 55 -7.81 6.96 -8.19
N GLY A 56 -7.83 6.35 -9.35
CA GLY A 56 -8.02 4.91 -9.50
C GLY A 56 -7.49 4.44 -10.84
N TYR A 57 -7.89 3.27 -11.28
CA TYR A 57 -7.28 2.59 -12.42
C TYR A 57 -8.26 2.47 -13.57
N ASP A 58 -7.75 2.74 -14.79
CA ASP A 58 -8.47 2.44 -16.03
C ASP A 58 -8.38 0.95 -16.41
N GLU A 59 -9.03 0.56 -17.49
CA GLU A 59 -9.02 -0.82 -17.99
C GLU A 59 -7.62 -1.33 -18.37
N LYS A 60 -6.67 -0.43 -18.59
CA LYS A 60 -5.26 -0.74 -18.90
C LYS A 60 -4.39 -0.81 -17.64
N GLY A 61 -4.97 -0.57 -16.46
CA GLY A 61 -4.25 -0.51 -15.20
C GLY A 61 -3.41 0.76 -15.02
N ALA A 62 -3.67 1.81 -15.78
CA ALA A 62 -3.05 3.12 -15.57
C ALA A 62 -3.81 3.90 -14.50
N LEU A 63 -3.07 4.59 -13.61
CA LEU A 63 -3.66 5.44 -12.59
C LEU A 63 -4.20 6.72 -13.26
N VAL A 64 -5.50 6.98 -13.07
CA VAL A 64 -6.23 8.11 -13.63
C VAL A 64 -7.11 8.78 -12.58
N THR A 65 -7.57 10.01 -12.86
CA THR A 65 -8.60 10.66 -12.05
C THR A 65 -9.97 10.08 -12.42
N LEU A 66 -10.60 9.36 -11.50
CA LEU A 66 -11.96 8.82 -11.66
C LEU A 66 -13.04 9.83 -11.27
N ARG A 67 -12.71 10.74 -10.34
CA ARG A 67 -13.60 11.81 -9.89
C ARG A 67 -12.78 13.03 -9.47
N GLU A 68 -13.13 14.19 -10.00
CA GLU A 68 -12.58 15.47 -9.55
C GLU A 68 -13.04 15.80 -8.12
N GLY A 69 -12.18 16.49 -7.36
CA GLY A 69 -12.46 16.88 -5.99
C GLY A 69 -12.95 18.31 -5.85
N THR A 70 -13.79 18.53 -4.84
CA THR A 70 -14.26 19.88 -4.44
C THR A 70 -13.82 20.25 -3.02
N ASN A 71 -13.12 19.34 -2.33
CA ASN A 71 -12.55 19.59 -0.99
C ASN A 71 -11.03 19.30 -0.96
N ASP A 72 -10.47 19.12 0.22
CA ASP A 72 -9.04 18.94 0.46
C ASP A 72 -8.60 17.44 0.55
N GLN A 73 -9.49 16.50 0.23
CA GLN A 73 -9.20 15.08 0.28
C GLN A 73 -8.89 14.51 -1.10
N ILE A 74 -7.83 13.71 -1.17
CA ILE A 74 -7.53 12.83 -2.30
C ILE A 74 -7.61 11.40 -1.81
N CYS A 75 -8.44 10.58 -2.46
CA CYS A 75 -8.59 9.17 -2.18
C CYS A 75 -7.97 8.34 -3.31
N LEU A 76 -7.24 7.30 -2.94
CA LEU A 76 -6.62 6.36 -3.87
C LEU A 76 -7.36 5.03 -3.77
N ALA A 77 -7.88 4.57 -4.91
CA ALA A 77 -8.48 3.25 -5.04
C ALA A 77 -7.42 2.14 -4.94
N ASP A 78 -7.89 0.94 -4.71
CA ASP A 78 -7.06 -0.25 -4.65
C ASP A 78 -6.36 -0.54 -5.99
N ASP A 79 -5.14 -1.06 -5.93
CA ASP A 79 -4.44 -1.56 -7.12
C ASP A 79 -5.01 -2.94 -7.48
N PRO A 80 -5.71 -3.10 -8.62
CA PRO A 80 -6.36 -4.35 -8.99
C PRO A 80 -5.38 -5.52 -9.20
N ARG A 81 -4.07 -5.26 -9.21
CA ARG A 81 -3.01 -6.26 -9.32
C ARG A 81 -2.57 -6.78 -7.95
N ALA A 82 -2.97 -6.13 -6.87
CA ALA A 82 -2.66 -6.53 -5.49
C ALA A 82 -3.70 -7.54 -4.97
N ALA A 83 -3.31 -8.34 -3.98
CA ALA A 83 -4.24 -9.23 -3.29
C ALA A 83 -4.96 -8.48 -2.16
N GLY A 84 -6.26 -8.75 -1.98
CA GLY A 84 -7.10 -8.06 -1.01
C GLY A 84 -7.51 -6.69 -1.51
N ILE A 85 -7.83 -5.77 -0.59
CA ILE A 85 -8.15 -4.39 -0.90
C ILE A 85 -7.42 -3.44 0.06
N VAL A 86 -6.81 -2.41 -0.47
CA VAL A 86 -6.17 -1.33 0.30
C VAL A 86 -6.54 0.01 -0.33
N VAL A 87 -7.34 0.78 0.36
CA VAL A 87 -7.72 2.13 -0.05
C VAL A 87 -7.17 3.16 0.94
N SER A 88 -6.91 4.37 0.46
CA SER A 88 -6.40 5.43 1.32
C SER A 88 -6.93 6.79 0.91
N CYS A 89 -7.14 7.66 1.90
CA CYS A 89 -7.45 9.06 1.66
C CYS A 89 -6.50 9.93 2.47
N TYR A 90 -6.03 11.01 1.87
CA TYR A 90 -5.08 11.93 2.48
C TYR A 90 -5.37 13.38 2.10
N HIS A 91 -4.86 14.31 2.91
CA HIS A 91 -4.95 15.73 2.59
C HIS A 91 -4.16 16.05 1.32
N LYS A 92 -4.72 16.87 0.44
CA LYS A 92 -4.15 17.21 -0.88
C LYS A 92 -2.72 17.76 -0.85
N ASP A 93 -2.34 18.44 0.25
CA ASP A 93 -0.98 18.97 0.41
C ASP A 93 0.09 17.85 0.47
N LEU A 94 -0.31 16.62 0.78
CA LEU A 94 0.58 15.45 0.71
C LEU A 94 0.75 14.91 -0.71
N GLU A 95 -0.05 15.36 -1.70
CA GLU A 95 -0.02 14.78 -3.04
C GLU A 95 1.36 14.80 -3.71
N PRO A 96 2.17 15.85 -3.65
CA PRO A 96 3.51 15.81 -4.22
C PRO A 96 4.36 14.65 -3.66
N PHE A 97 4.33 14.45 -2.34
CA PHE A 97 5.05 13.37 -1.67
C PHE A 97 4.49 11.98 -2.01
N MET A 98 3.15 11.83 -2.08
CA MET A 98 2.48 10.58 -2.43
C MET A 98 2.69 10.22 -3.90
N ALA A 99 2.56 11.19 -4.80
CA ALA A 99 2.80 11.01 -6.24
C ALA A 99 4.25 10.59 -6.51
N ARG A 100 5.23 11.23 -5.84
CA ARG A 100 6.64 10.81 -5.95
C ARG A 100 6.85 9.39 -5.47
N GLY A 101 6.18 9.00 -4.38
CA GLY A 101 6.21 7.62 -3.87
C GLY A 101 5.70 6.61 -4.92
N ARG A 102 4.59 6.93 -5.61
CA ARG A 102 4.05 6.10 -6.69
C ARG A 102 4.98 6.03 -7.90
N ALA A 103 5.59 7.14 -8.29
CA ALA A 103 6.59 7.19 -9.37
C ALA A 103 7.78 6.28 -9.06
N LEU A 104 8.33 6.35 -7.85
CA LEU A 104 9.45 5.50 -7.44
C LEU A 104 9.09 4.00 -7.40
N VAL A 105 7.82 3.67 -7.11
CA VAL A 105 7.34 2.27 -7.24
C VAL A 105 7.35 1.83 -8.70
N ALA A 106 6.90 2.67 -9.62
CA ALA A 106 6.93 2.39 -11.06
C ALA A 106 8.38 2.27 -11.59
N GLU A 107 9.32 3.00 -11.01
CA GLU A 107 10.77 2.91 -11.24
C GLU A 107 11.42 1.68 -10.55
N ALA A 108 10.63 0.79 -9.94
CA ALA A 108 11.06 -0.39 -9.19
C ALA A 108 11.93 -0.09 -7.95
N VAL A 109 11.95 1.14 -7.44
CA VAL A 109 12.65 1.50 -6.19
C VAL A 109 11.86 0.96 -5.00
N LYS A 110 12.51 0.17 -4.15
CA LYS A 110 11.86 -0.56 -3.06
C LYS A 110 12.34 -0.12 -1.67
N GLY A 111 11.46 -0.36 -0.70
CA GLY A 111 11.78 -0.29 0.72
C GLY A 111 12.41 1.03 1.17
N PRO A 112 13.45 0.95 2.01
CA PRO A 112 14.10 2.13 2.59
C PRO A 112 14.67 3.12 1.56
N ALA A 113 15.19 2.63 0.42
CA ALA A 113 15.75 3.49 -0.62
C ALA A 113 14.72 4.49 -1.18
N ARG A 114 13.44 4.10 -1.26
CA ARG A 114 12.36 5.00 -1.69
C ARG A 114 12.12 6.14 -0.69
N GLU A 115 12.21 5.85 0.61
CA GLU A 115 12.10 6.89 1.65
C GLU A 115 13.30 7.84 1.59
N GLU A 116 14.51 7.30 1.53
CA GLU A 116 15.74 8.10 1.49
C GLU A 116 15.81 9.04 0.29
N LEU A 117 15.36 8.58 -0.90
CA LEU A 117 15.30 9.44 -2.09
C LEU A 117 14.34 10.61 -1.86
N ARG A 118 13.13 10.35 -1.37
CA ARG A 118 12.16 11.41 -1.08
C ARG A 118 12.66 12.38 -0.01
N TRP A 119 13.34 11.89 1.04
CA TRP A 119 13.94 12.77 2.05
C TRP A 119 14.99 13.69 1.46
N LYS A 120 15.90 13.16 0.65
CA LYS A 120 16.91 13.96 -0.07
C LYS A 120 16.28 15.02 -0.96
N GLU A 121 15.22 14.65 -1.69
CA GLU A 121 14.48 15.57 -2.56
C GLU A 121 13.76 16.67 -1.75
N ILE A 122 13.21 16.35 -0.58
CA ILE A 122 12.57 17.34 0.33
C ILE A 122 13.63 18.28 0.91
N ASP A 123 14.73 17.73 1.44
CA ASP A 123 15.81 18.52 2.04
C ASP A 123 16.49 19.44 1.01
N ALA A 124 16.54 19.01 -0.27
CA ALA A 124 17.01 19.82 -1.39
C ALA A 124 15.97 20.84 -1.89
N GLY A 125 14.73 20.82 -1.38
CA GLY A 125 13.64 21.71 -1.80
C GLY A 125 13.02 21.37 -3.16
N THR A 126 13.37 20.24 -3.76
CA THR A 126 12.86 19.78 -5.06
C THR A 126 11.55 19.00 -4.94
N LEU A 127 11.27 18.41 -3.79
CA LEU A 127 10.00 17.76 -3.47
C LEU A 127 9.30 18.53 -2.34
N LYS A 128 8.04 18.92 -2.57
CA LYS A 128 7.25 19.63 -1.56
C LYS A 128 6.73 18.66 -0.51
N MET A 129 6.86 19.09 0.76
CA MET A 129 6.24 18.45 1.92
C MET A 129 5.60 19.56 2.77
N PRO A 130 4.35 19.41 3.26
CA PRO A 130 3.73 20.39 4.12
C PRO A 130 4.52 20.54 5.43
N LYS A 131 4.51 21.73 6.02
CA LYS A 131 5.14 21.98 7.34
C LYS A 131 4.19 21.65 8.49
N GLU A 132 2.90 21.88 8.28
CA GLU A 132 1.85 21.58 9.26
C GLU A 132 1.44 20.12 9.21
N PRO A 133 0.88 19.58 10.30
CA PRO A 133 0.37 18.23 10.32
C PRO A 133 -0.69 17.97 9.24
N ARG A 134 -0.58 16.83 8.55
CA ARG A 134 -1.54 16.38 7.54
C ARG A 134 -1.87 14.90 7.74
N SER A 135 -3.16 14.58 7.61
CA SER A 135 -3.66 13.23 7.83
C SER A 135 -3.64 12.37 6.56
N LEU A 136 -3.44 11.08 6.78
CA LEU A 136 -3.69 9.99 5.86
C LEU A 136 -4.45 8.91 6.64
N CYS A 137 -5.52 8.40 6.05
CA CYS A 137 -6.22 7.22 6.54
C CYS A 137 -6.09 6.09 5.52
N VAL A 138 -5.85 4.87 6.00
CA VAL A 138 -5.75 3.66 5.19
C VAL A 138 -6.74 2.65 5.71
N VAL A 139 -7.57 2.09 4.83
CA VAL A 139 -8.44 0.95 5.15
C VAL A 139 -8.03 -0.23 4.30
N SER A 140 -7.87 -1.39 4.92
CA SER A 140 -7.49 -2.63 4.25
C SER A 140 -8.37 -3.79 4.69
N GLY A 141 -8.58 -4.76 3.80
CA GLY A 141 -9.36 -5.97 4.07
C GLY A 141 -9.21 -7.00 2.97
N PRO A 142 -9.90 -8.14 3.07
CA PRO A 142 -9.87 -9.17 2.03
C PRO A 142 -10.60 -8.76 0.74
N SER A 143 -11.71 -7.99 0.84
CA SER A 143 -12.53 -7.59 -0.31
C SER A 143 -13.42 -6.39 0.01
N PHE A 144 -13.99 -5.79 -1.04
CA PHE A 144 -15.06 -4.81 -0.94
C PHE A 144 -16.41 -5.48 -1.21
N ASP A 145 -17.38 -5.25 -0.33
CA ASP A 145 -18.77 -5.62 -0.53
C ASP A 145 -19.54 -4.41 -1.09
N ALA A 146 -19.82 -4.46 -2.39
CA ALA A 146 -20.50 -3.37 -3.08
C ALA A 146 -21.97 -3.21 -2.64
N ALA A 147 -22.64 -4.30 -2.24
CA ALA A 147 -24.05 -4.24 -1.80
C ALA A 147 -24.17 -3.59 -0.43
N ALA A 148 -23.26 -3.91 0.49
CA ALA A 148 -23.19 -3.31 1.82
C ALA A 148 -22.39 -1.99 1.85
N ASN A 149 -21.71 -1.63 0.76
CA ASN A 149 -20.78 -0.50 0.64
C ASN A 149 -19.77 -0.47 1.79
N THR A 150 -19.09 -1.60 2.02
CA THR A 150 -18.12 -1.74 3.11
C THR A 150 -16.92 -2.59 2.68
N ILE A 151 -15.78 -2.40 3.36
CA ILE A 151 -14.63 -3.30 3.24
C ILE A 151 -14.81 -4.42 4.27
N VAL A 152 -14.88 -5.67 3.77
CA VAL A 152 -15.04 -6.86 4.61
C VAL A 152 -13.84 -6.96 5.56
N ASP A 153 -14.11 -7.23 6.84
CA ASP A 153 -13.08 -7.29 7.90
C ASP A 153 -12.11 -6.09 7.86
N GLY A 154 -12.67 -4.92 7.57
CA GLY A 154 -11.95 -3.68 7.35
C GLY A 154 -11.08 -3.29 8.55
N TYR A 155 -9.79 -3.07 8.30
CA TYR A 155 -8.83 -2.59 9.29
C TYR A 155 -8.38 -1.18 8.94
N THR A 156 -8.72 -0.23 9.79
CA THR A 156 -8.39 1.19 9.62
C THR A 156 -7.12 1.55 10.37
N ARG A 157 -6.21 2.25 9.70
CA ARG A 157 -5.02 2.85 10.29
C ARG A 157 -5.03 4.34 10.00
N TRP A 158 -4.68 5.15 11.00
CA TRP A 158 -4.47 6.58 10.80
C TRP A 158 -2.99 6.93 10.87
N VAL A 159 -2.60 7.86 10.03
CA VAL A 159 -1.26 8.43 9.94
C VAL A 159 -1.40 9.93 9.99
N VAL A 160 -0.62 10.59 10.85
CA VAL A 160 -0.53 12.04 10.87
C VAL A 160 0.91 12.42 10.56
N TYR A 161 1.15 12.90 9.35
CA TYR A 161 2.46 13.42 8.98
C TYR A 161 2.76 14.68 9.79
N THR A 162 3.88 14.65 10.48
CA THR A 162 4.40 15.73 11.33
C THR A 162 5.89 15.89 10.99
N PRO A 163 6.21 16.58 9.88
CA PRO A 163 7.57 16.63 9.36
C PRO A 163 8.59 17.03 10.41
N TYR A 164 9.71 16.30 10.46
CA TYR A 164 10.83 16.46 11.39
C TYR A 164 10.49 16.27 12.87
N ALA A 165 9.30 15.79 13.22
CA ALA A 165 8.93 15.51 14.61
C ALA A 165 9.88 14.48 15.25
N THR A 166 10.18 14.69 16.54
CA THR A 166 11.05 13.83 17.35
C THR A 166 10.29 13.30 18.57
N PRO A 167 10.80 12.30 19.29
CA PRO A 167 10.24 11.88 20.57
C PRO A 167 10.10 13.03 21.57
N GLU A 168 11.09 13.93 21.61
CA GLU A 168 11.11 15.07 22.53
C GLU A 168 9.99 16.08 22.17
N SER A 169 9.73 16.28 20.89
CA SER A 169 8.67 17.21 20.44
C SER A 169 7.26 16.64 20.56
N THR A 170 7.12 15.31 20.61
CA THR A 170 5.81 14.63 20.60
C THR A 170 5.47 13.88 21.87
N GLY A 171 6.48 13.51 22.68
CA GLY A 171 6.31 12.58 23.82
C GLY A 171 6.00 11.15 23.43
N LEU A 172 6.09 10.79 22.13
CA LEU A 172 5.73 9.47 21.64
C LEU A 172 6.92 8.49 21.59
N SER A 173 6.62 7.20 21.80
CA SER A 173 7.56 6.12 21.55
C SER A 173 7.89 6.02 20.06
N VAL A 174 9.13 5.60 19.74
CA VAL A 174 9.55 5.22 18.38
C VAL A 174 9.34 3.72 18.10
N THR A 175 8.93 2.98 19.12
CA THR A 175 8.58 1.56 19.00
C THR A 175 7.07 1.44 18.82
N PRO A 176 6.59 0.58 17.89
CA PRO A 176 5.16 0.36 17.70
C PRO A 176 4.45 0.00 19.02
N VAL A 177 3.37 0.70 19.31
CA VAL A 177 2.51 0.47 20.49
C VAL A 177 1.20 -0.14 20.01
N PRO A 178 0.86 -1.38 20.41
CA PRO A 178 -0.42 -1.98 20.06
C PRO A 178 -1.61 -1.15 20.56
N GLY A 179 -2.47 -0.72 19.65
CA GLY A 179 -3.64 0.10 19.96
C GLY A 179 -3.37 1.57 20.29
N GLY A 180 -2.12 1.99 20.34
CA GLY A 180 -1.72 3.36 20.67
C GLY A 180 -0.94 4.08 19.57
N PRO A 181 -0.72 5.39 19.71
CA PRO A 181 0.11 6.16 18.80
C PRO A 181 1.60 5.92 19.05
N TRP A 182 2.39 5.92 17.96
CA TRP A 182 3.85 5.90 18.00
C TRP A 182 4.43 6.70 16.84
N LEU A 183 5.68 7.15 16.96
CA LEU A 183 6.34 8.00 15.98
C LEU A 183 7.22 7.16 15.05
N MET A 184 6.95 7.23 13.75
CA MET A 184 7.73 6.59 12.71
C MET A 184 8.63 7.61 12.01
N PHE A 185 9.86 7.25 11.69
CA PHE A 185 10.88 8.09 11.06
C PHE A 185 11.19 9.39 11.83
N PRO A 186 11.52 9.32 13.13
CA PRO A 186 11.77 10.51 13.95
C PRO A 186 12.86 11.40 13.33
N GLY A 187 12.62 12.71 13.31
CA GLY A 187 13.55 13.72 12.79
C GLY A 187 13.70 13.72 11.25
N LYS A 188 12.93 12.93 10.53
CA LYS A 188 12.97 12.89 9.05
C LYS A 188 11.88 13.77 8.44
N PRO A 189 12.05 14.21 7.18
CA PRO A 189 11.03 15.00 6.48
C PRO A 189 9.64 14.35 6.47
N SER A 190 9.56 13.03 6.42
CA SER A 190 8.30 12.28 6.49
C SER A 190 8.02 11.67 7.86
N ALA A 191 8.53 12.23 8.94
CA ALA A 191 8.15 11.83 10.28
C ALA A 191 6.62 11.84 10.43
N HIS A 192 6.06 10.80 11.03
CA HIS A 192 4.61 10.70 11.18
C HIS A 192 4.21 9.87 12.39
N ILE A 193 3.05 10.23 12.93
CA ILE A 193 2.40 9.48 14.00
C ILE A 193 1.55 8.38 13.36
N MET A 194 1.84 7.14 13.75
CA MET A 194 1.06 5.96 13.38
C MET A 194 0.07 5.66 14.49
N ILE A 195 -1.21 5.42 14.13
CA ILE A 195 -2.24 4.94 15.04
C ILE A 195 -2.81 3.65 14.44
N ASN A 196 -2.44 2.54 15.06
CA ASN A 196 -2.81 1.18 14.64
C ASN A 196 -3.74 0.58 15.72
N PRO A 197 -5.08 0.68 15.59
CA PRO A 197 -5.99 0.10 16.55
C PRO A 197 -5.71 -1.40 16.76
N ALA A 198 -5.95 -1.87 17.98
CA ALA A 198 -5.89 -3.31 18.24
C ALA A 198 -6.92 -4.04 17.37
N ARG A 199 -6.52 -5.17 16.77
CA ARG A 199 -7.48 -6.02 16.08
C ARG A 199 -8.27 -6.83 17.10
N PRO A 200 -9.61 -6.82 17.07
CA PRO A 200 -10.39 -7.72 17.92
C PRO A 200 -9.95 -9.17 17.67
N GLY A 201 -9.64 -9.90 18.73
CA GLY A 201 -9.34 -11.35 18.66
C GLY A 201 -7.94 -11.74 18.19
N ARG A 202 -6.96 -10.83 18.18
CA ARG A 202 -5.54 -11.18 17.97
C ARG A 202 -4.68 -10.68 19.11
#